data_b505e4b1a385f85ec3050784978f3286
#
_entry.id   b505e4b1a385f85ec3050784978f3286
#
_cell.length_a   1.000
_cell.length_b   1.000
_cell.length_c   1.000
_cell.angle_alpha   90.00
_cell.angle_beta   90.00
_cell.angle_gamma   90.00
#
_symmetry.space_group_name_H-M   'P 1'
#
loop_
_entity.id
_entity.type
_entity.pdbx_description
1 polymer ?
#
loop_
_entity_poly.entity_id
_entity_poly.type
_entity_poly.pdbx_seq_one_letter_code
_entity_poly.pdbx_strand_id
1 'polypeptide(L)'
;MPHDGYLKLWQLRNPSLQKVTNHDVLLLDEGQDMNPTMLDIFMNQSVTRVIVGDPNQQIYMFRGAVNALGLVSPTHTYFLTQSFRFGPEIGFVANLCLSRLKNEAELST
;
A
#
# COMPACT_ATOMS: atom_id res chain seq x y z
N MET A 1 23.72 0.89 14.52
CA MET A 1 22.60 -0.02 14.26
C MET A 1 21.95 0.40 12.96
N PRO A 2 21.73 -0.49 11.98
CA PRO A 2 21.06 -0.16 10.72
C PRO A 2 19.59 0.24 10.96
N HIS A 3 19.01 0.99 10.02
CA HIS A 3 17.64 1.49 10.12
C HIS A 3 16.61 0.36 10.35
N ASP A 4 16.76 -0.76 9.67
CA ASP A 4 15.86 -1.92 9.86
C ASP A 4 15.95 -2.53 11.27
N GLY A 5 17.09 -2.42 11.90
CA GLY A 5 17.31 -2.95 13.25
C GLY A 5 16.48 -2.24 14.32
N TYR A 6 16.48 -0.90 14.36
CA TYR A 6 15.68 -0.18 15.35
C TYR A 6 14.19 -0.21 15.04
N LEU A 7 13.80 -0.27 13.76
CA LEU A 7 12.40 -0.46 13.36
C LEU A 7 11.90 -1.82 13.86
N LYS A 8 12.70 -2.87 13.72
CA LYS A 8 12.38 -4.21 14.22
C LYS A 8 12.26 -4.24 15.75
N LEU A 9 13.18 -3.60 16.45
CA LEU A 9 13.10 -3.48 17.92
C LEU A 9 11.83 -2.75 18.37
N TRP A 10 11.43 -1.71 17.63
CA TRP A 10 10.20 -0.99 17.92
C TRP A 10 8.97 -1.85 17.68
N GLN A 11 8.92 -2.59 16.56
CA GLN A 11 7.85 -3.55 16.28
C GLN A 11 7.67 -4.56 17.42
N LEU A 12 8.77 -5.14 17.91
CA LEU A 12 8.72 -6.13 18.97
C LEU A 12 8.17 -5.60 20.31
N ARG A 13 8.16 -4.29 20.49
CA ARG A 13 7.54 -3.64 21.66
C ARG A 13 6.04 -3.43 21.54
N ASN A 14 5.42 -3.87 20.45
CA ASN A 14 3.99 -3.67 20.17
C ASN A 14 3.51 -2.22 20.40
N PRO A 15 4.07 -1.23 19.65
CA PRO A 15 3.76 0.17 19.91
C PRO A 15 2.29 0.47 19.61
N SER A 16 1.66 1.27 20.44
CA SER A 16 0.34 1.86 20.17
C SER A 16 0.54 3.24 19.54
N LEU A 17 0.30 3.35 18.25
CA LEU A 17 0.40 4.63 17.52
C LEU A 17 -0.62 5.64 18.03
N GLN A 18 -1.83 5.20 18.37
CA GLN A 18 -2.85 6.07 18.95
C GLN A 18 -2.36 6.77 20.23
N LYS A 19 -1.71 6.01 21.13
CA LYS A 19 -1.17 6.59 22.39
C LYS A 19 -0.02 7.56 22.15
N VAL A 20 0.79 7.30 21.14
CA VAL A 20 1.97 8.13 20.82
C VAL A 20 1.57 9.41 20.07
N THR A 21 0.62 9.31 19.14
CA THR A 21 0.28 10.39 18.20
C THR A 21 -1.07 11.04 18.49
N ASN A 22 -1.91 10.42 19.32
CA ASN A 22 -3.29 10.84 19.62
C ASN A 22 -4.15 10.95 18.35
N HIS A 23 -4.01 10.01 17.40
CA HIS A 23 -4.81 9.95 16.17
C HIS A 23 -5.71 8.71 16.18
N ASP A 24 -6.90 8.85 15.63
CA ASP A 24 -7.92 7.79 15.55
C ASP A 24 -7.98 7.11 14.19
N VAL A 25 -7.26 7.62 13.21
CA VAL A 25 -7.19 7.07 11.85
C VAL A 25 -5.73 7.00 11.41
N LEU A 26 -5.36 5.86 10.84
CA LEU A 26 -4.05 5.63 10.23
C LEU A 26 -4.20 5.47 8.72
N LEU A 27 -3.42 6.22 7.98
CA LEU A 27 -3.33 6.13 6.52
C LEU A 27 -1.99 5.49 6.15
N LEU A 28 -2.05 4.51 5.27
CA LEU A 28 -0.89 3.85 4.68
C LEU A 28 -0.91 4.08 3.18
N ASP A 29 0.04 4.86 2.70
CA ASP A 29 0.22 5.09 1.26
C ASP A 29 1.27 4.12 0.69
N GLU A 30 1.24 3.92 -0.63
CA GLU A 30 2.14 3.00 -1.35
C GLU A 30 2.10 1.57 -0.79
N GLY A 31 0.92 1.08 -0.44
CA GLY A 31 0.75 -0.22 0.21
C GLY A 31 1.25 -1.43 -0.59
N GLN A 32 1.50 -1.29 -1.90
CA GLN A 32 2.06 -2.36 -2.74
C GLN A 32 3.54 -2.65 -2.46
N ASP A 33 4.29 -1.69 -1.90
CA ASP A 33 5.73 -1.81 -1.62
C ASP A 33 6.05 -1.68 -0.13
N MET A 34 5.20 -2.26 0.71
CA MET A 34 5.30 -2.10 2.15
C MET A 34 6.41 -2.96 2.77
N ASN A 35 7.16 -2.37 3.71
CA ASN A 35 8.06 -3.12 4.55
C ASN A 35 7.23 -4.03 5.50
N PRO A 36 7.53 -5.35 5.58
CA PRO A 36 6.76 -6.28 6.42
C PRO A 36 6.67 -5.86 7.89
N THR A 37 7.74 -5.30 8.45
CA THR A 37 7.79 -4.83 9.84
C THR A 37 6.84 -3.63 10.06
N MET A 38 6.80 -2.68 9.13
CA MET A 38 5.87 -1.55 9.17
C MET A 38 4.43 -2.01 8.99
N LEU A 39 4.18 -2.95 8.08
CA LEU A 39 2.85 -3.51 7.89
C LEU A 39 2.34 -4.18 9.17
N ASP A 40 3.18 -4.96 9.84
CA ASP A 40 2.81 -5.59 11.11
C ASP A 40 2.46 -4.56 12.19
N ILE A 41 3.26 -3.51 12.35
CA ILE A 41 2.96 -2.40 13.26
C ILE A 41 1.61 -1.77 12.93
N PHE A 42 1.37 -1.48 11.65
CA PHE A 42 0.13 -0.86 11.17
C PHE A 42 -1.08 -1.76 11.42
N MET A 43 -0.97 -3.06 11.13
CA MET A 43 -2.08 -4.01 11.27
C MET A 43 -2.45 -4.28 12.74
N ASN A 44 -1.51 -4.14 13.66
CA ASN A 44 -1.75 -4.36 15.09
C ASN A 44 -2.36 -3.14 15.81
N GLN A 45 -2.72 -2.08 15.08
CA GLN A 45 -3.38 -0.91 15.69
C GLN A 45 -4.89 -1.13 15.82
N SER A 46 -5.47 -0.61 16.91
CA SER A 46 -6.90 -0.71 17.22
C SER A 46 -7.74 0.47 16.69
N VAL A 47 -7.25 1.15 15.68
CA VAL A 47 -7.90 2.34 15.09
C VAL A 47 -8.36 2.07 13.66
N THR A 48 -9.15 2.97 13.10
CA THR A 48 -9.52 2.92 11.68
C THR A 48 -8.26 3.00 10.81
N ARG A 49 -8.16 2.10 9.84
CA ARG A 49 -7.00 2.00 8.93
C ARG A 49 -7.45 2.11 7.49
N VAL A 50 -6.73 2.91 6.73
CA VAL A 50 -6.93 3.08 5.28
C VAL A 50 -5.62 2.76 4.59
N ILE A 51 -5.65 1.87 3.61
CA ILE A 51 -4.48 1.53 2.78
C ILE A 51 -4.77 2.00 1.37
N VAL A 52 -3.83 2.73 0.80
CA VAL A 52 -3.88 3.20 -0.58
C VAL A 52 -2.66 2.65 -1.32
N GLY A 53 -2.83 2.29 -2.58
CA GLY A 53 -1.72 1.81 -3.41
C GLY A 53 -2.20 1.26 -4.75
N ASP A 54 -1.26 0.94 -5.60
CA ASP A 54 -1.49 0.34 -6.90
C ASP A 54 -0.63 -0.94 -7.02
N PRO A 55 -1.26 -2.14 -7.07
CA PRO A 55 -0.52 -3.40 -7.15
C PRO A 55 0.34 -3.51 -8.42
N ASN A 56 0.05 -2.72 -9.47
CA ASN A 56 0.83 -2.68 -10.70
C ASN A 56 2.12 -1.85 -10.60
N GLN A 57 2.26 -1.07 -9.52
CA GLN A 57 3.45 -0.26 -9.25
C GLN A 57 4.39 -0.90 -8.22
N GLN A 58 4.25 -2.17 -7.93
CA GLN A 58 5.16 -2.89 -7.02
C GLN A 58 6.55 -3.05 -7.67
N ILE A 59 7.54 -2.32 -7.17
CA ILE A 59 8.90 -2.28 -7.71
C ILE A 59 9.99 -2.66 -6.70
N TYR A 60 9.68 -2.80 -5.42
CA TYR A 60 10.65 -3.09 -4.35
C TYR A 60 10.56 -4.51 -3.79
N MET A 61 9.93 -5.44 -4.51
CA MET A 61 9.85 -6.85 -4.12
C MET A 61 11.24 -7.47 -3.87
N PHE A 62 12.23 -7.09 -4.67
CA PHE A 62 13.62 -7.56 -4.52
C PHE A 62 14.28 -7.13 -3.20
N ARG A 63 13.72 -6.12 -2.51
CA ARG A 63 14.15 -5.68 -1.17
C ARG A 63 13.29 -6.29 -0.05
N GLY A 64 12.47 -7.29 -0.37
CA GLY A 64 11.58 -7.91 0.60
C GLY A 64 10.29 -7.12 0.88
N ALA A 65 9.96 -6.12 0.06
CA ALA A 65 8.67 -5.44 0.16
C ALA A 65 7.52 -6.40 -0.14
N VAL A 66 6.41 -6.21 0.57
CA VAL A 66 5.19 -7.00 0.42
C VAL A 66 4.03 -6.14 -0.07
N ASN A 67 3.16 -6.74 -0.87
CA ASN A 67 1.93 -6.07 -1.30
C ASN A 67 0.87 -6.16 -0.19
N ALA A 68 0.75 -5.11 0.60
CA ALA A 68 -0.23 -5.05 1.68
C ALA A 68 -1.67 -5.16 1.16
N LEU A 69 -1.96 -4.65 -0.05
CA LEU A 69 -3.30 -4.71 -0.66
C LEU A 69 -3.77 -6.16 -0.90
N GLY A 70 -2.84 -7.07 -1.19
CA GLY A 70 -3.13 -8.48 -1.38
C GLY A 70 -3.14 -9.31 -0.08
N LEU A 71 -2.55 -8.80 0.99
CA LEU A 71 -2.41 -9.53 2.26
C LEU A 71 -3.50 -9.17 3.28
N VAL A 72 -4.12 -8.03 3.14
CA VAL A 72 -5.12 -7.51 4.08
C VAL A 72 -6.51 -7.85 3.59
N SER A 73 -7.40 -8.28 4.50
CA SER A 73 -8.83 -8.47 4.22
C SER A 73 -9.58 -7.20 4.64
N PRO A 74 -9.88 -6.28 3.71
CA PRO A 74 -10.53 -5.02 4.03
C PRO A 74 -12.02 -5.22 4.29
N THR A 75 -12.61 -4.35 5.11
CA THR A 75 -14.08 -4.27 5.27
C THR A 75 -14.74 -3.60 4.08
N HIS A 76 -14.06 -2.65 3.45
CA HIS A 76 -14.52 -1.93 2.26
C HIS A 76 -13.36 -1.73 1.30
N THR A 77 -13.64 -1.82 0.00
CA THR A 77 -12.68 -1.59 -1.07
C THR A 77 -13.25 -0.60 -2.08
N TYR A 78 -12.46 0.39 -2.44
CA TYR A 78 -12.81 1.40 -3.42
C TYR A 78 -11.72 1.47 -4.48
N PHE A 79 -12.11 1.78 -5.72
CA PHE A 79 -11.20 1.90 -6.85
C PHE A 79 -11.17 3.35 -7.33
N LEU A 80 -9.96 3.87 -7.55
CA LEU A 80 -9.73 5.14 -8.21
C LEU A 80 -9.52 4.85 -9.69
N THR A 81 -10.54 5.10 -10.50
CA THR A 81 -10.57 4.71 -11.91
C THR A 81 -10.22 5.83 -12.87
N GLN A 82 -10.11 7.07 -12.39
CA GLN A 82 -9.77 8.22 -13.20
C GLN A 82 -8.39 8.78 -12.84
N SER A 83 -7.55 8.98 -13.85
CA SER A 83 -6.27 9.67 -13.68
C SER A 83 -6.42 11.16 -13.96
N PHE A 84 -5.74 11.98 -13.13
CA PHE A 84 -5.61 13.42 -13.33
C PHE A 84 -4.18 13.83 -13.71
N ARG A 85 -3.27 12.85 -13.83
CA ARG A 85 -1.85 13.08 -14.20
C ARG A 85 -1.62 13.07 -15.70
N PHE A 86 -2.50 12.40 -16.44
CA PHE A 86 -2.38 12.22 -17.88
C PHE A 86 -3.75 12.12 -18.54
N GLY A 87 -3.80 12.43 -19.82
CA GLY A 87 -5.01 12.38 -20.63
C GLY A 87 -5.36 10.98 -21.16
N PRO A 88 -6.47 10.88 -21.91
CA PRO A 88 -6.99 9.60 -22.42
C PRO A 88 -6.01 8.88 -23.36
N GLU A 89 -5.17 9.60 -24.08
CA GLU A 89 -4.20 8.98 -25.01
C GLU A 89 -3.16 8.16 -24.28
N ILE A 90 -2.60 8.69 -23.18
CA ILE A 90 -1.64 7.96 -22.32
C ILE A 90 -2.36 6.86 -21.57
N GLY A 91 -3.59 7.11 -21.09
CA GLY A 91 -4.43 6.10 -20.48
C GLY A 91 -4.68 4.90 -21.37
N PHE A 92 -4.95 5.13 -22.66
CA PHE A 92 -5.11 4.06 -23.64
C PHE A 92 -3.86 3.17 -23.77
N VAL A 93 -2.68 3.77 -23.86
CA VAL A 93 -1.42 3.01 -23.93
C VAL A 93 -1.17 2.22 -22.63
N ALA A 94 -1.41 2.84 -21.46
CA ALA A 94 -1.28 2.17 -20.18
C ALA A 94 -2.24 0.97 -20.06
N ASN A 95 -3.50 1.13 -20.44
CA ASN A 95 -4.49 0.05 -20.45
C ASN A 95 -4.09 -1.08 -21.41
N LEU A 96 -3.57 -0.74 -22.58
CA LEU A 96 -3.07 -1.73 -23.52
C LEU A 96 -1.92 -2.57 -22.92
N CYS A 97 -1.00 -1.93 -22.22
CA CYS A 97 0.08 -2.64 -21.52
C CYS A 97 -0.44 -3.53 -20.41
N LEU A 98 -1.35 -3.04 -19.57
CA LEU A 98 -1.93 -3.82 -18.47
C LEU A 98 -2.74 -5.01 -19.00
N SER A 99 -3.60 -4.81 -20.00
CA SER A 99 -4.43 -5.89 -20.57
C SER A 99 -3.60 -6.94 -21.31
N ARG A 100 -2.51 -6.55 -21.98
CA ARG A 100 -1.63 -7.46 -22.74
C ARG A 100 -0.60 -8.18 -21.90
N LEU A 101 -0.02 -7.49 -20.90
CA LEU A 101 1.10 -8.00 -20.11
C LEU A 101 0.68 -8.59 -18.78
N LYS A 102 -0.36 -8.05 -18.15
CA LYS A 102 -0.83 -8.47 -16.82
C LYS A 102 -2.25 -9.03 -16.80
N ASN A 103 -2.95 -8.98 -17.92
CA ASN A 103 -4.35 -9.41 -18.01
C ASN A 103 -5.27 -8.69 -17.01
N GLU A 104 -5.02 -7.42 -16.76
CA GLU A 104 -5.76 -6.58 -15.82
C GLU A 104 -6.98 -5.94 -16.48
N ALA A 105 -7.98 -5.59 -15.69
CA ALA A 105 -9.12 -4.80 -16.13
C ALA A 105 -8.68 -3.41 -16.60
N GLU A 106 -9.36 -2.85 -17.61
CA GLU A 106 -9.08 -1.53 -18.14
C GLU A 106 -9.26 -0.44 -17.06
N LEU A 107 -8.28 0.46 -17.01
CA LEU A 107 -8.42 1.70 -16.24
C LEU A 107 -9.27 2.69 -17.01
N SER A 108 -10.24 3.32 -16.37
CA SER A 108 -10.96 4.44 -16.96
C SER A 108 -10.15 5.73 -16.82
N THR A 109 -10.16 6.55 -17.83
CA THR A 109 -9.49 7.85 -17.86
C THR A 109 -10.51 8.99 -17.79
#